data_ee776feff18284e5d1662eca41be89c7
#
_entry.id   ee776feff18284e5d1662eca41be89c7
#
_cell.length_a   1.000
_cell.length_b   1.000
_cell.length_c   1.000
_cell.angle_alpha   90.00
_cell.angle_beta   90.00
_cell.angle_gamma   90.00
#
_symmetry.space_group_name_H-M   'P 1'
#
loop_
_entity.id
_entity.type
_entity.pdbx_description
1 polymer ?
#
loop_
_entity_poly.entity_id
_entity_poly.type
_entity_poly.pdbx_seq_one_letter_code
_entity_poly.pdbx_strand_id
1 'polypeptide(L)'
;MKRVADGTGQPLAATYTSADVAISVGYEGDVAPRPNGSNGTVSIADWVQTGRFAAGFDAVNPGNEFQRADTAPRASLGNGAISIADWVQTGRYASGLDPVVPAGGPTGPPALASNVLSFNQPNEAEQSRQIRIVDTTGIRGQQVTLTVESSFTGNENALGFTVNYDPAQMVFVSAAAGADTTTATLNTNSNFAQQGRVGIAMAMPAGATIAAGTRKIATLTFNLPLSASGETLLITFGDQPVVREVVSVLAEILTVNWIQGTLTVPRPLANLSAASFLGAELASESIVAAFGNGLATSTLNSETRPLPTVLGGTTVSVKDSAGVSRPAPLFFVSSGQINYQVPPGTASGSAIVTITSGAGVVSAAVINVTPVAPAIFSADSSGKGLAAALALRIKADGSQIYEPVVFYDAPTQKFVAVPIDLGPPTDKVLLLGFGTAIRGLSNPAAATAKIGGANAVIEFIGPQPDFVGLDQTNVLIPRSLIGRGLVDFVMTIDGKLTNTVSVVIK
;
A
#
# COMPACT_ATOMS: atom_id res chain seq x y z
N MET A 1 32.08 71.24 4.24
CA MET A 1 33.43 71.12 3.65
C MET A 1 34.04 69.78 4.13
N LYS A 2 34.43 68.92 3.19
CA LYS A 2 35.05 67.61 3.53
C LYS A 2 36.54 67.81 3.60
N ARG A 3 37.20 67.53 4.75
CA ARG A 3 38.66 67.63 4.93
C ARG A 3 39.20 66.41 5.63
N VAL A 4 40.35 65.91 5.21
CA VAL A 4 41.14 64.89 5.90
C VAL A 4 42.41 65.55 6.40
N ALA A 5 42.80 65.29 7.64
CA ALA A 5 44.03 65.84 8.25
C ALA A 5 44.85 64.66 8.83
N ASP A 6 46.18 64.84 8.88
CA ASP A 6 47.03 63.86 9.57
C ASP A 6 47.00 64.04 11.10
N GLY A 7 47.73 63.20 11.83
CA GLY A 7 47.75 63.22 13.30
C GLY A 7 48.27 64.44 13.96
N THR A 8 48.79 65.42 13.17
CA THR A 8 49.32 66.74 13.59
C THR A 8 48.35 67.86 13.21
N GLY A 9 47.23 67.56 12.57
CA GLY A 9 46.17 68.47 12.15
C GLY A 9 46.48 69.16 10.79
N GLN A 10 47.48 68.72 10.05
CA GLN A 10 47.76 69.25 8.72
C GLN A 10 46.80 68.68 7.68
N PRO A 11 46.29 69.49 6.71
CA PRO A 11 45.40 69.03 5.67
C PRO A 11 46.09 68.03 4.73
N LEU A 12 45.47 66.87 4.56
CA LEU A 12 45.86 65.89 3.55
C LEU A 12 45.06 66.10 2.26
N ALA A 13 45.75 65.97 1.11
CA ALA A 13 45.07 65.96 -0.17
C ALA A 13 44.23 64.69 -0.27
N ALA A 14 42.94 64.83 -0.34
CA ALA A 14 42.01 63.74 -0.49
C ALA A 14 41.06 63.95 -1.67
N THR A 15 40.96 62.96 -2.54
CA THR A 15 39.94 62.92 -3.59
C THR A 15 38.76 62.28 -3.09
N TYR A 16 37.60 62.94 -3.10
CA TYR A 16 36.35 62.43 -2.72
C TYR A 16 35.56 61.97 -3.99
N THR A 17 35.40 60.70 -4.16
CA THR A 17 34.50 60.16 -5.19
C THR A 17 33.06 59.99 -4.61
N SER A 18 32.12 60.62 -5.27
CA SER A 18 30.70 60.34 -5.00
C SER A 18 30.35 59.04 -5.66
N ALA A 19 29.72 58.12 -4.92
CA ALA A 19 29.03 56.96 -5.49
C ALA A 19 27.54 57.25 -5.48
N ASP A 20 26.88 57.06 -6.61
CA ASP A 20 25.43 57.06 -6.68
C ASP A 20 24.96 55.72 -6.12
N VAL A 21 24.25 55.76 -5.04
CA VAL A 21 23.52 54.58 -4.52
C VAL A 21 22.15 54.59 -5.22
N ALA A 22 21.99 53.74 -6.22
CA ALA A 22 20.70 53.47 -6.77
C ALA A 22 19.90 52.66 -5.75
N ILE A 23 18.94 53.29 -5.11
CA ILE A 23 17.96 52.59 -4.26
C ILE A 23 16.88 52.11 -5.21
N SER A 24 16.87 50.81 -5.60
CA SER A 24 15.76 50.22 -6.27
C SER A 24 14.66 49.96 -5.22
N VAL A 25 13.54 50.65 -5.35
CA VAL A 25 12.35 50.37 -4.55
C VAL A 25 11.76 49.07 -5.12
N GLY A 26 11.95 47.95 -4.43
CA GLY A 26 11.26 46.69 -4.76
C GLY A 26 9.78 46.82 -4.42
N TYR A 27 8.98 45.94 -4.99
CA TYR A 27 7.55 45.82 -4.68
C TYR A 27 7.30 44.62 -3.80
N GLU A 28 6.23 44.68 -3.00
CA GLU A 28 5.68 43.51 -2.32
C GLU A 28 5.38 42.43 -3.34
N GLY A 29 5.86 41.20 -3.11
CA GLY A 29 5.69 40.06 -3.99
C GLY A 29 6.70 39.95 -5.13
N ASP A 30 7.61 40.92 -5.39
CA ASP A 30 8.58 40.88 -6.47
C ASP A 30 9.86 40.13 -6.01
N VAL A 31 9.85 38.80 -6.14
CA VAL A 31 10.88 37.85 -5.61
C VAL A 31 11.57 37.04 -6.71
N ALA A 32 11.19 37.18 -7.97
CA ALA A 32 11.78 36.51 -9.11
C ALA A 32 12.27 37.55 -10.18
N PRO A 33 13.29 37.20 -10.99
CA PRO A 33 14.08 35.95 -10.98
C PRO A 33 15.16 35.95 -9.88
N ARG A 34 15.44 34.81 -9.31
CA ARG A 34 16.59 34.62 -8.42
C ARG A 34 17.89 34.49 -9.25
N PRO A 35 19.09 34.83 -8.68
CA PRO A 35 19.36 35.24 -7.30
C PRO A 35 19.21 36.74 -7.02
N ASN A 36 18.95 37.57 -7.99
CA ASN A 36 18.91 39.02 -7.82
C ASN A 36 17.54 39.56 -7.39
N GLY A 37 16.51 38.73 -7.46
CA GLY A 37 15.27 38.78 -6.69
C GLY A 37 14.32 39.95 -6.91
N SER A 38 14.50 40.82 -7.96
CA SER A 38 13.50 41.83 -8.27
C SER A 38 13.73 42.35 -9.70
N ASN A 39 12.69 42.35 -10.50
CA ASN A 39 12.71 42.92 -11.84
C ASN A 39 11.78 44.14 -11.97
N GLY A 40 11.19 44.58 -10.87
CA GLY A 40 10.26 45.71 -10.82
C GLY A 40 8.85 45.41 -11.25
N THR A 41 8.48 44.13 -11.40
CA THR A 41 7.14 43.69 -11.77
C THR A 41 6.74 42.44 -10.98
N VAL A 42 5.52 42.40 -10.47
CA VAL A 42 4.98 41.19 -9.83
C VAL A 42 4.20 40.38 -10.86
N SER A 43 4.62 39.15 -11.06
CA SER A 43 4.16 38.26 -12.13
C SER A 43 3.85 36.84 -11.62
N ILE A 44 3.44 35.96 -12.52
CA ILE A 44 3.25 34.52 -12.18
C ILE A 44 4.55 33.85 -11.72
N ALA A 45 5.74 34.35 -12.15
CA ALA A 45 7.01 33.79 -11.70
C ALA A 45 7.25 34.08 -10.21
N ASP A 46 6.81 35.24 -9.73
CA ASP A 46 6.94 35.65 -8.32
C ASP A 46 5.96 34.84 -7.45
N TRP A 47 4.75 34.60 -7.95
CA TRP A 47 3.78 33.74 -7.30
C TRP A 47 4.30 32.29 -7.12
N VAL A 48 4.90 31.72 -8.19
CA VAL A 48 5.53 30.40 -8.12
C VAL A 48 6.69 30.39 -7.11
N GLN A 49 7.54 31.44 -7.10
CA GLN A 49 8.67 31.52 -6.18
C GLN A 49 8.22 31.67 -4.72
N THR A 50 7.20 32.50 -4.46
CA THR A 50 6.63 32.63 -3.10
C THR A 50 6.01 31.32 -2.64
N GLY A 51 5.35 30.57 -3.51
CA GLY A 51 4.85 29.24 -3.22
C GLY A 51 5.96 28.22 -2.88
N ARG A 52 7.12 28.32 -3.52
CA ARG A 52 8.31 27.50 -3.19
C ARG A 52 8.89 27.85 -1.82
N PHE A 53 8.90 29.14 -1.44
CA PHE A 53 9.26 29.57 -0.10
C PHE A 53 8.29 29.02 0.94
N ALA A 54 6.99 29.21 0.75
CA ALA A 54 5.96 28.72 1.66
C ALA A 54 5.97 27.18 1.80
N ALA A 55 6.34 26.47 0.73
CA ALA A 55 6.52 25.00 0.75
C ALA A 55 7.87 24.54 1.33
N GLY A 56 8.78 25.47 1.66
CA GLY A 56 10.10 25.15 2.22
C GLY A 56 11.05 24.47 1.22
N PHE A 57 10.86 24.68 -0.09
CA PHE A 57 11.80 24.21 -1.12
C PHE A 57 13.02 25.11 -1.22
N ASP A 58 12.79 26.41 -1.12
CA ASP A 58 13.83 27.40 -1.20
C ASP A 58 13.90 28.19 0.11
N ALA A 59 15.12 28.50 0.57
CA ALA A 59 15.33 29.43 1.67
C ALA A 59 15.24 30.87 1.15
N VAL A 60 14.57 31.74 1.89
CA VAL A 60 14.51 33.18 1.64
C VAL A 60 15.76 33.82 2.21
N ASN A 61 16.43 34.71 1.44
CA ASN A 61 17.56 35.46 1.94
C ASN A 61 17.09 36.59 2.87
N PRO A 62 17.73 36.79 4.03
CA PRO A 62 17.41 37.91 4.92
C PRO A 62 17.58 39.28 4.21
N GLY A 63 16.81 40.26 4.63
CA GLY A 63 16.83 41.62 4.08
C GLY A 63 15.78 41.81 2.97
N ASN A 64 16.17 42.34 1.84
CA ASN A 64 15.24 42.79 0.79
C ASN A 64 14.44 41.65 0.15
N GLU A 65 14.98 40.42 -0.01
CA GLU A 65 14.21 39.29 -0.54
C GLU A 65 13.13 38.85 0.47
N PHE A 66 13.51 38.76 1.74
CA PHE A 66 12.53 38.44 2.81
C PHE A 66 11.42 39.50 2.87
N GLN A 67 11.78 40.78 2.88
CA GLN A 67 10.84 41.89 2.92
C GLN A 67 9.83 41.85 1.78
N ARG A 68 10.26 41.51 0.56
CA ARG A 68 9.36 41.39 -0.59
C ARG A 68 8.55 40.12 -0.60
N ALA A 69 9.07 39.05 0.01
CA ALA A 69 8.37 37.77 0.11
C ALA A 69 7.30 37.73 1.20
N ASP A 70 7.47 38.50 2.28
CA ASP A 70 6.54 38.62 3.41
C ASP A 70 5.47 39.65 3.08
N THR A 71 4.44 39.25 2.31
CA THR A 71 3.42 40.13 1.70
C THR A 71 2.12 40.18 2.47
N ALA A 72 1.94 39.32 3.46
CA ALA A 72 0.71 39.20 4.24
C ALA A 72 0.99 39.34 5.77
N PRO A 73 0.11 40.00 6.53
CA PRO A 73 -1.10 40.74 6.08
C PRO A 73 -0.75 42.00 5.28
N ARG A 74 -1.54 42.28 4.26
CA ARG A 74 -1.29 43.41 3.36
C ARG A 74 -1.26 44.77 4.10
N ALA A 75 -2.06 44.92 5.15
CA ALA A 75 -2.16 46.16 5.93
C ALA A 75 -0.86 46.53 6.67
N SER A 76 -0.05 45.53 7.06
CA SER A 76 1.25 45.69 7.73
C SER A 76 2.44 45.49 6.82
N LEU A 77 2.20 45.14 5.54
CA LEU A 77 3.26 44.78 4.57
C LEU A 77 4.08 43.59 5.11
N GLY A 78 3.41 42.55 5.62
CA GLY A 78 4.01 41.36 6.22
C GLY A 78 3.91 41.28 7.74
N ASN A 79 4.32 40.13 8.29
CA ASN A 79 4.28 39.82 9.72
C ASN A 79 5.59 39.22 10.26
N GLY A 80 6.62 39.12 9.44
CA GLY A 80 7.92 38.53 9.77
C GLY A 80 7.97 37.00 9.59
N ALA A 81 6.99 36.40 8.91
CA ALA A 81 6.99 34.98 8.60
C ALA A 81 6.55 34.75 7.13
N ILE A 82 7.25 33.88 6.42
CA ILE A 82 6.82 33.48 5.08
C ILE A 82 5.90 32.26 5.19
N SER A 83 4.68 32.41 4.71
CA SER A 83 3.60 31.43 4.87
C SER A 83 2.74 31.25 3.61
N ILE A 84 1.67 30.51 3.71
CA ILE A 84 0.69 30.34 2.64
C ILE A 84 -0.07 31.65 2.38
N ALA A 85 -0.24 32.50 3.42
CA ALA A 85 -0.87 33.80 3.25
C ALA A 85 -0.08 34.71 2.28
N ASP A 86 1.24 34.70 2.33
CA ASP A 86 2.11 35.45 1.44
C ASP A 86 1.97 34.94 0.01
N TRP A 87 1.90 33.63 -0.16
CA TRP A 87 1.67 33.03 -1.47
C TRP A 87 0.34 33.48 -2.09
N VAL A 88 -0.74 33.50 -1.31
CA VAL A 88 -2.04 34.04 -1.77
C VAL A 88 -1.96 35.50 -2.10
N GLN A 89 -1.37 36.32 -1.24
CA GLN A 89 -1.26 37.76 -1.46
C GLN A 89 -0.40 38.09 -2.69
N THR A 90 0.74 37.41 -2.89
CA THR A 90 1.55 37.54 -4.10
C THR A 90 0.76 37.15 -5.36
N GLY A 91 -0.07 36.10 -5.28
CA GLY A 91 -0.99 35.71 -6.38
C GLY A 91 -2.03 36.78 -6.71
N ARG A 92 -2.55 37.47 -5.70
CA ARG A 92 -3.47 38.61 -5.87
C ARG A 92 -2.81 39.80 -6.57
N TYR A 93 -1.54 40.11 -6.20
CA TYR A 93 -0.75 41.12 -6.90
C TYR A 93 -0.47 40.71 -8.35
N ALA A 94 0.02 39.48 -8.58
CA ALA A 94 0.36 38.96 -9.91
C ALA A 94 -0.83 38.92 -10.87
N SER A 95 -2.04 38.73 -10.36
CA SER A 95 -3.29 38.68 -11.15
C SER A 95 -4.01 40.04 -11.26
N GLY A 96 -3.48 41.09 -10.61
CA GLY A 96 -4.10 42.42 -10.63
C GLY A 96 -5.36 42.54 -9.77
N LEU A 97 -5.65 41.59 -8.89
CA LEU A 97 -6.77 41.71 -7.93
C LEU A 97 -6.51 42.76 -6.85
N ASP A 98 -5.24 42.95 -6.49
CA ASP A 98 -4.79 44.02 -5.62
C ASP A 98 -3.74 44.89 -6.32
N PRO A 99 -3.73 46.23 -6.10
CA PRO A 99 -2.64 47.08 -6.59
C PRO A 99 -1.36 46.72 -5.86
N VAL A 100 -0.27 46.59 -6.64
CA VAL A 100 1.08 46.37 -6.13
C VAL A 100 1.55 47.64 -5.35
N VAL A 101 2.19 47.42 -4.20
CA VAL A 101 2.70 48.48 -3.32
C VAL A 101 4.20 48.33 -3.13
N PRO A 102 4.94 49.42 -2.86
CA PRO A 102 6.37 49.35 -2.53
C PRO A 102 6.61 48.43 -1.30
N ALA A 103 7.68 47.65 -1.35
CA ALA A 103 8.08 46.80 -0.22
C ALA A 103 8.44 47.64 1.01
N GLY A 104 7.94 47.30 2.16
CA GLY A 104 8.10 48.12 3.37
C GLY A 104 8.00 47.40 4.69
N GLY A 105 7.71 46.11 4.67
CA GLY A 105 7.50 45.24 5.83
C GLY A 105 8.82 44.77 6.50
N PRO A 106 8.74 43.70 7.33
CA PRO A 106 9.87 43.11 8.02
C PRO A 106 10.98 42.64 7.06
N THR A 107 12.22 42.77 7.47
CA THR A 107 13.40 42.29 6.70
C THR A 107 13.92 40.93 7.15
N GLY A 108 13.23 40.30 8.07
CA GLY A 108 13.53 38.98 8.64
C GLY A 108 12.57 38.60 9.74
N PRO A 109 12.65 37.36 10.23
CA PRO A 109 11.84 36.90 11.35
C PRO A 109 12.03 37.79 12.58
N PRO A 110 10.96 38.08 13.36
CA PRO A 110 11.08 38.82 14.59
C PRO A 110 12.03 38.08 15.54
N ALA A 111 12.92 38.81 16.21
CA ALA A 111 13.70 38.25 17.30
C ALA A 111 12.72 37.65 18.32
N LEU A 112 12.92 36.38 18.72
CA LEU A 112 12.03 35.64 19.61
C LEU A 112 11.60 36.48 20.83
N ALA A 113 10.48 37.13 20.74
CA ALA A 113 9.79 37.72 21.88
C ALA A 113 8.80 36.67 22.41
N SER A 114 9.08 36.19 23.61
CA SER A 114 8.20 35.27 24.34
C SER A 114 6.91 35.99 24.76
N ASN A 115 6.02 36.26 23.83
CA ASN A 115 4.65 36.68 24.18
C ASN A 115 3.74 36.27 23.02
N VAL A 116 3.09 35.14 23.19
CA VAL A 116 1.92 34.78 22.40
C VAL A 116 0.81 35.74 22.72
N LEU A 117 0.56 36.75 21.90
CA LEU A 117 -0.65 37.54 21.96
C LEU A 117 -1.79 36.69 21.39
N SER A 118 -2.56 36.11 22.29
CA SER A 118 -3.86 35.54 21.96
C SER A 118 -4.79 36.65 21.50
N PHE A 119 -5.03 36.76 20.22
CA PHE A 119 -6.10 37.58 19.71
C PHE A 119 -7.43 36.83 19.97
N ASN A 120 -8.20 37.30 20.93
CA ASN A 120 -9.62 36.93 21.04
C ASN A 120 -10.36 37.55 19.86
N GLN A 121 -10.72 36.71 18.90
CA GLN A 121 -11.67 37.06 17.84
C GLN A 121 -13.11 36.98 18.42
N PRO A 122 -14.03 37.83 17.97
CA PRO A 122 -15.42 37.78 18.43
C PRO A 122 -16.14 36.56 17.90
N ASN A 123 -16.97 36.01 18.73
CA ASN A 123 -17.79 34.83 18.58
C ASN A 123 -18.89 35.06 17.52
N GLU A 124 -18.63 34.74 16.25
CA GLU A 124 -19.70 34.36 15.32
C GLU A 124 -19.90 32.85 15.43
N ALA A 125 -21.13 32.35 15.33
CA ALA A 125 -21.47 30.94 15.36
C ALA A 125 -20.81 30.26 14.15
N GLU A 126 -19.53 29.93 14.30
CA GLU A 126 -18.68 29.40 13.25
C GLU A 126 -19.15 28.00 12.88
N GLN A 127 -19.56 27.82 11.64
CA GLN A 127 -19.38 26.53 11.00
C GLN A 127 -17.89 26.21 11.10
N SER A 128 -17.55 25.34 12.05
CA SER A 128 -16.15 25.04 12.36
C SER A 128 -15.48 24.39 11.16
N ARG A 129 -14.55 25.11 10.52
CA ARG A 129 -13.71 24.56 9.48
C ARG A 129 -12.92 23.37 10.03
N GLN A 130 -12.87 22.32 9.26
CA GLN A 130 -12.12 21.11 9.64
C GLN A 130 -11.26 20.64 8.47
N ILE A 131 -10.08 20.14 8.78
CA ILE A 131 -9.27 19.34 7.88
C ILE A 131 -8.97 18.04 8.61
N ARG A 132 -9.25 16.91 7.93
CA ARG A 132 -9.04 15.59 8.50
C ARG A 132 -8.28 14.66 7.57
N ILE A 133 -7.49 13.78 8.14
CA ILE A 133 -6.99 12.60 7.45
C ILE A 133 -8.05 11.50 7.62
N VAL A 134 -8.51 10.93 6.51
CA VAL A 134 -9.55 9.89 6.54
C VAL A 134 -8.94 8.57 6.99
N ASP A 135 -9.56 7.93 8.00
CA ASP A 135 -9.17 6.59 8.44
C ASP A 135 -9.23 5.60 7.27
N THR A 136 -8.19 4.82 7.13
CA THR A 136 -7.99 3.96 5.96
C THR A 136 -7.45 2.60 6.40
N THR A 137 -7.67 1.57 5.58
CA THR A 137 -7.05 0.24 5.74
C THR A 137 -6.09 -0.02 4.59
N GLY A 138 -4.88 -0.47 4.91
CA GLY A 138 -3.86 -0.83 3.94
C GLY A 138 -3.35 -2.26 4.15
N ILE A 139 -2.84 -2.91 3.10
CA ILE A 139 -2.33 -4.28 3.15
C ILE A 139 -0.82 -4.27 2.94
N ARG A 140 -0.09 -5.03 3.76
CA ARG A 140 1.37 -5.19 3.63
C ARG A 140 1.75 -5.64 2.22
N GLY A 141 2.82 -5.03 1.68
CA GLY A 141 3.28 -5.27 0.31
C GLY A 141 2.46 -4.55 -0.78
N GLN A 142 1.46 -3.72 -0.40
CA GLN A 142 0.66 -2.94 -1.34
C GLN A 142 0.82 -1.44 -1.13
N GLN A 143 0.38 -0.67 -2.11
CA GLN A 143 0.20 0.76 -1.96
C GLN A 143 -1.11 1.07 -1.23
N VAL A 144 -1.08 2.11 -0.43
CA VAL A 144 -2.25 2.70 0.21
C VAL A 144 -2.29 4.19 -0.07
N THR A 145 -3.48 4.71 -0.32
CA THR A 145 -3.70 6.15 -0.54
C THR A 145 -4.49 6.71 0.63
N LEU A 146 -3.89 7.66 1.36
CA LEU A 146 -4.55 8.47 2.35
C LEU A 146 -5.28 9.61 1.66
N THR A 147 -6.50 9.88 2.08
CA THR A 147 -7.28 11.03 1.63
C THR A 147 -7.28 12.09 2.72
N VAL A 148 -7.00 13.34 2.37
CA VAL A 148 -7.22 14.49 3.22
C VAL A 148 -8.49 15.18 2.77
N GLU A 149 -9.44 15.32 3.68
CA GLU A 149 -10.72 15.99 3.46
C GLU A 149 -10.80 17.27 4.27
N SER A 150 -11.49 18.25 3.71
CA SER A 150 -11.87 19.48 4.42
C SER A 150 -13.38 19.60 4.56
N SER A 151 -13.82 20.32 5.57
CA SER A 151 -15.19 20.86 5.67
C SER A 151 -15.06 22.39 5.70
N PHE A 152 -15.35 23.03 4.56
CA PHE A 152 -15.08 24.45 4.32
C PHE A 152 -16.37 25.25 4.09
N THR A 153 -16.26 26.58 4.20
CA THR A 153 -17.37 27.51 4.07
C THR A 153 -17.48 28.14 2.66
N GLY A 154 -16.42 27.99 1.83
CA GLY A 154 -16.42 28.45 0.44
C GLY A 154 -15.67 29.76 0.22
N ASN A 155 -14.94 30.27 1.23
CA ASN A 155 -14.06 31.43 1.09
C ASN A 155 -12.56 31.08 1.16
N GLU A 156 -12.21 29.80 1.33
CA GLU A 156 -10.85 29.30 1.41
C GLU A 156 -10.22 29.23 0.02
N ASN A 157 -9.02 29.79 -0.14
CA ASN A 157 -8.26 29.77 -1.38
C ASN A 157 -7.05 28.83 -1.32
N ALA A 158 -6.33 28.80 -0.19
CA ALA A 158 -5.08 28.07 -0.06
C ALA A 158 -4.94 27.43 1.31
N LEU A 159 -4.09 26.43 1.38
CA LEU A 159 -3.77 25.73 2.64
C LEU A 159 -2.37 25.10 2.60
N GLY A 160 -1.77 25.01 3.77
CA GLY A 160 -0.52 24.28 3.99
C GLY A 160 -0.64 23.36 5.19
N PHE A 161 0.08 22.25 5.16
CA PHE A 161 0.27 21.34 6.29
C PHE A 161 1.41 20.35 6.04
N THR A 162 1.89 19.77 7.12
CA THR A 162 2.78 18.61 7.06
C THR A 162 2.03 17.37 7.53
N VAL A 163 2.23 16.24 6.85
CA VAL A 163 1.78 14.92 7.32
C VAL A 163 2.96 14.22 7.97
N ASN A 164 2.77 13.79 9.23
CA ASN A 164 3.73 13.00 9.99
C ASN A 164 3.27 11.54 10.04
N TYR A 165 4.21 10.62 9.83
CA TYR A 165 3.97 9.18 9.83
C TYR A 165 5.23 8.43 10.27
N ASP A 166 5.13 7.13 10.55
CA ASP A 166 6.31 6.29 10.84
C ASP A 166 6.97 5.80 9.54
N PRO A 167 8.18 6.27 9.19
CA PRO A 167 8.87 5.89 7.96
C PRO A 167 9.34 4.43 7.93
N ALA A 168 9.40 3.76 9.08
CA ALA A 168 9.69 2.32 9.15
C ALA A 168 8.48 1.46 8.74
N GLN A 169 7.27 2.02 8.84
CA GLN A 169 6.01 1.33 8.56
C GLN A 169 5.39 1.77 7.22
N MET A 170 5.72 2.96 6.75
CA MET A 170 5.14 3.57 5.55
C MET A 170 6.22 4.29 4.76
N VAL A 171 6.31 4.03 3.45
CA VAL A 171 7.26 4.70 2.56
C VAL A 171 6.48 5.60 1.60
N PHE A 172 6.70 6.91 1.69
CA PHE A 172 6.03 7.89 0.83
C PHE A 172 6.37 7.66 -0.65
N VAL A 173 5.36 7.76 -1.52
CA VAL A 173 5.49 7.60 -2.97
C VAL A 173 5.19 8.91 -3.68
N SER A 174 4.00 9.49 -3.44
CA SER A 174 3.56 10.70 -4.13
C SER A 174 2.42 11.38 -3.38
N ALA A 175 2.20 12.65 -3.71
CA ALA A 175 0.99 13.37 -3.35
C ALA A 175 0.36 14.00 -4.59
N ALA A 176 -0.95 14.17 -4.57
CA ALA A 176 -1.72 14.81 -5.64
C ALA A 176 -2.86 15.64 -5.05
N ALA A 177 -3.32 16.63 -5.82
CA ALA A 177 -4.55 17.35 -5.50
C ALA A 177 -5.74 16.36 -5.44
N GLY A 178 -6.66 16.59 -4.53
CA GLY A 178 -7.87 15.80 -4.42
C GLY A 178 -8.85 16.03 -5.58
N ALA A 179 -9.86 15.18 -5.66
CA ALA A 179 -10.85 15.25 -6.75
C ALA A 179 -11.60 16.60 -6.80
N ASP A 180 -11.71 17.28 -5.65
CA ASP A 180 -12.43 18.55 -5.54
C ASP A 180 -11.54 19.79 -5.68
N THR A 181 -10.22 19.61 -5.90
CA THR A 181 -9.21 20.68 -6.01
C THR A 181 -8.29 20.49 -7.20
N THR A 182 -8.77 19.89 -8.28
CA THR A 182 -7.98 19.54 -9.47
C THR A 182 -7.35 20.73 -10.19
N THR A 183 -7.88 21.94 -9.99
CA THR A 183 -7.35 23.19 -10.54
C THR A 183 -6.32 23.86 -9.63
N ALA A 184 -6.11 23.33 -8.40
CA ALA A 184 -5.15 23.89 -7.48
C ALA A 184 -3.72 23.60 -7.93
N THR A 185 -2.81 24.53 -7.65
CA THR A 185 -1.36 24.28 -7.72
C THR A 185 -0.95 23.61 -6.42
N LEU A 186 -0.36 22.41 -6.52
CA LEU A 186 0.12 21.62 -5.39
C LEU A 186 1.65 21.58 -5.38
N ASN A 187 2.25 22.01 -4.29
CA ASN A 187 3.67 21.83 -3.98
C ASN A 187 3.82 20.75 -2.90
N THR A 188 4.61 19.71 -3.19
CA THR A 188 4.87 18.61 -2.25
C THR A 188 6.33 18.60 -1.82
N ASN A 189 6.62 18.97 -0.59
CA ASN A 189 7.97 18.89 -0.04
C ASN A 189 8.22 17.53 0.60
N SER A 190 8.91 16.66 -0.13
CA SER A 190 9.29 15.30 0.30
C SER A 190 10.72 15.17 0.81
N ASN A 191 11.46 16.27 1.00
CA ASN A 191 12.87 16.26 1.44
C ASN A 191 13.06 15.56 2.80
N PHE A 192 12.01 15.51 3.60
CA PHE A 192 11.98 14.87 4.92
C PHE A 192 11.17 13.57 4.96
N ALA A 193 10.83 12.99 3.81
CA ALA A 193 10.00 11.78 3.73
C ALA A 193 10.65 10.59 4.45
N GLN A 194 11.99 10.44 4.38
CA GLN A 194 12.70 9.39 5.12
C GLN A 194 12.72 9.62 6.64
N GLN A 195 12.34 10.81 7.08
CA GLN A 195 12.18 11.19 8.50
C GLN A 195 10.71 11.15 8.93
N GLY A 196 9.82 10.63 8.07
CA GLY A 196 8.39 10.50 8.34
C GLY A 196 7.61 11.80 8.23
N ARG A 197 8.06 12.76 7.40
CA ARG A 197 7.41 14.06 7.23
C ARG A 197 7.31 14.44 5.76
N VAL A 198 6.12 14.80 5.32
CA VAL A 198 5.86 15.33 3.96
C VAL A 198 5.03 16.60 4.07
N GLY A 199 5.56 17.69 3.55
CA GLY A 199 4.88 18.98 3.51
C GLY A 199 4.03 19.13 2.25
N ILE A 200 2.84 19.67 2.41
CA ILE A 200 1.88 20.00 1.35
C ILE A 200 1.56 21.48 1.43
N ALA A 201 1.73 22.18 0.31
CA ALA A 201 1.25 23.55 0.15
C ALA A 201 0.40 23.60 -1.12
N MET A 202 -0.82 24.09 -1.02
CA MET A 202 -1.78 24.09 -2.11
C MET A 202 -2.52 25.42 -2.19
N ALA A 203 -2.68 25.95 -3.41
CA ALA A 203 -3.46 27.16 -3.66
C ALA A 203 -4.33 26.99 -4.91
N MET A 204 -5.57 27.44 -4.83
CA MET A 204 -6.43 27.64 -5.98
C MET A 204 -5.92 28.83 -6.81
N PRO A 205 -6.31 28.95 -8.09
CA PRO A 205 -6.02 30.17 -8.84
C PRO A 205 -6.47 31.42 -8.09
N ALA A 206 -5.73 32.52 -8.27
CA ALA A 206 -6.03 33.77 -7.59
C ALA A 206 -7.50 34.20 -7.78
N GLY A 207 -8.17 34.56 -6.68
CA GLY A 207 -9.60 34.90 -6.65
C GLY A 207 -10.58 33.71 -6.68
N ALA A 208 -10.10 32.50 -6.94
CA ALA A 208 -10.94 31.28 -6.83
C ALA A 208 -10.98 30.76 -5.39
N THR A 209 -11.99 29.96 -5.07
CA THR A 209 -12.16 29.36 -3.74
C THR A 209 -12.38 27.85 -3.85
N ILE A 210 -12.07 27.13 -2.77
CA ILE A 210 -12.50 25.77 -2.60
C ILE A 210 -13.99 25.79 -2.23
N ALA A 211 -14.80 24.98 -2.92
CA ALA A 211 -16.25 25.00 -2.72
C ALA A 211 -16.62 24.60 -1.28
N ALA A 212 -17.71 25.17 -0.77
CA ALA A 212 -18.24 24.85 0.56
C ALA A 212 -18.62 23.37 0.72
N GLY A 213 -18.62 22.89 1.95
CA GLY A 213 -18.95 21.51 2.33
C GLY A 213 -17.74 20.60 2.44
N THR A 214 -17.97 19.27 2.53
CA THR A 214 -16.89 18.28 2.60
C THR A 214 -16.25 18.09 1.23
N ARG A 215 -14.91 18.25 1.15
CA ARG A 215 -14.13 18.20 -0.09
C ARG A 215 -12.90 17.33 0.10
N LYS A 216 -12.59 16.51 -0.89
CA LYS A 216 -11.33 15.78 -0.98
C LYS A 216 -10.27 16.72 -1.54
N ILE A 217 -9.39 17.22 -0.67
CA ILE A 217 -8.44 18.29 -1.01
C ILE A 217 -7.07 17.78 -1.42
N ALA A 218 -6.63 16.66 -0.86
CA ALA A 218 -5.33 16.06 -1.23
C ALA A 218 -5.38 14.54 -1.06
N THR A 219 -4.51 13.86 -1.79
CA THR A 219 -4.24 12.42 -1.62
C THR A 219 -2.73 12.22 -1.49
N LEU A 220 -2.32 11.32 -0.56
CA LEU A 220 -0.94 10.91 -0.37
C LEU A 220 -0.84 9.41 -0.51
N THR A 221 0.04 8.93 -1.38
CA THR A 221 0.24 7.50 -1.64
C THR A 221 1.51 7.02 -0.95
N PHE A 222 1.41 5.87 -0.28
CA PHE A 222 2.49 5.21 0.44
C PHE A 222 2.59 3.75 0.03
N ASN A 223 3.81 3.19 0.04
CA ASN A 223 4.04 1.76 0.04
C ASN A 223 4.03 1.26 1.50
N LEU A 224 3.31 0.17 1.77
CA LEU A 224 3.39 -0.55 3.04
C LEU A 224 4.37 -1.71 2.87
N PRO A 225 5.56 -1.69 3.52
CA PRO A 225 6.50 -2.79 3.41
C PRO A 225 5.93 -4.07 4.04
N LEU A 226 6.39 -5.23 3.55
CA LEU A 226 6.01 -6.53 4.14
C LEU A 226 6.41 -6.64 5.61
N SER A 227 7.47 -5.93 6.02
CA SER A 227 7.99 -5.85 7.39
C SER A 227 7.18 -4.93 8.31
N ALA A 228 6.18 -4.20 7.81
CA ALA A 228 5.35 -3.35 8.66
C ALA A 228 4.74 -4.17 9.80
N SER A 229 4.99 -3.79 11.05
CA SER A 229 4.61 -4.54 12.25
C SER A 229 3.41 -3.95 13.01
N GLY A 230 3.11 -2.66 12.79
CA GLY A 230 1.98 -1.99 13.44
C GLY A 230 0.63 -2.48 12.91
N GLU A 231 -0.36 -2.61 13.79
CA GLU A 231 -1.76 -2.92 13.40
C GLU A 231 -2.57 -1.64 13.16
N THR A 232 -2.26 -0.59 13.92
CA THR A 232 -2.86 0.76 13.77
C THR A 232 -1.74 1.78 13.80
N LEU A 233 -1.58 2.48 12.69
CA LEU A 233 -0.57 3.52 12.51
C LEU A 233 -1.25 4.87 12.61
N LEU A 234 -0.78 5.72 13.52
CA LEU A 234 -1.29 7.07 13.68
C LEU A 234 -0.65 7.99 12.64
N ILE A 235 -1.49 8.77 11.96
CA ILE A 235 -1.08 9.77 10.98
C ILE A 235 -1.52 11.13 11.51
N THR A 236 -0.57 12.03 11.68
CA THR A 236 -0.85 13.34 12.30
C THR A 236 -0.50 14.50 11.38
N PHE A 237 -1.09 15.65 11.66
CA PHE A 237 -0.65 16.91 11.08
C PHE A 237 0.48 17.52 11.87
N GLY A 238 1.38 18.23 11.18
CA GLY A 238 2.51 18.95 11.77
C GLY A 238 2.79 20.26 11.05
N ASP A 239 3.84 20.98 11.52
CA ASP A 239 4.18 22.33 11.08
C ASP A 239 5.57 22.43 10.38
N GLN A 240 6.23 21.30 10.13
CA GLN A 240 7.55 21.25 9.50
C GLN A 240 7.65 20.07 8.52
N PRO A 241 7.95 20.28 7.24
CA PRO A 241 8.50 21.50 6.62
C PRO A 241 7.47 22.57 6.22
N VAL A 242 6.15 22.28 6.23
CA VAL A 242 5.07 23.23 5.90
C VAL A 242 4.19 23.42 7.11
N VAL A 243 3.94 24.67 7.48
CA VAL A 243 3.10 25.05 8.62
C VAL A 243 1.63 24.76 8.31
N ARG A 244 0.86 24.38 9.33
CA ARG A 244 -0.59 24.23 9.24
C ARG A 244 -1.28 25.57 9.15
N GLU A 245 -1.82 25.88 7.99
CA GLU A 245 -2.51 27.12 7.74
C GLU A 245 -3.61 26.93 6.70
N VAL A 246 -4.71 27.64 6.84
CA VAL A 246 -5.74 27.80 5.82
C VAL A 246 -5.96 29.26 5.62
N VAL A 247 -6.07 29.70 4.38
CA VAL A 247 -6.09 31.11 4.02
C VAL A 247 -7.29 31.40 3.12
N SER A 248 -7.96 32.50 3.43
CA SER A 248 -9.10 32.99 2.63
C SER A 248 -8.64 33.53 1.28
N VAL A 249 -9.59 33.76 0.37
CA VAL A 249 -9.37 34.44 -0.90
C VAL A 249 -8.85 35.89 -0.73
N LEU A 250 -8.93 36.45 0.47
CA LEU A 250 -8.41 37.79 0.83
C LEU A 250 -7.04 37.75 1.53
N ALA A 251 -6.37 36.59 1.53
CA ALA A 251 -5.09 36.34 2.21
C ALA A 251 -5.18 36.46 3.75
N GLU A 252 -6.34 36.17 4.33
CA GLU A 252 -6.57 36.14 5.77
C GLU A 252 -6.40 34.72 6.31
N ILE A 253 -5.68 34.55 7.40
CA ILE A 253 -5.51 33.26 8.08
C ILE A 253 -6.84 32.90 8.76
N LEU A 254 -7.32 31.68 8.48
CA LEU A 254 -8.59 31.15 8.98
C LEU A 254 -8.37 30.12 10.09
N THR A 255 -9.20 30.16 11.12
CA THR A 255 -9.21 29.17 12.19
C THR A 255 -9.73 27.82 11.67
N VAL A 256 -9.00 26.73 11.94
CA VAL A 256 -9.29 25.38 11.46
C VAL A 256 -9.03 24.36 12.56
N ASN A 257 -9.92 23.35 12.68
CA ASN A 257 -9.71 22.17 13.51
C ASN A 257 -9.03 21.08 12.68
N TRP A 258 -7.86 20.61 13.14
CA TRP A 258 -7.04 19.59 12.48
C TRP A 258 -7.28 18.22 13.12
N ILE A 259 -7.88 17.29 12.38
CA ILE A 259 -8.24 15.95 12.86
C ILE A 259 -7.28 14.94 12.25
N GLN A 260 -6.49 14.31 13.11
CA GLN A 260 -5.59 13.21 12.73
C GLN A 260 -6.36 11.99 12.26
N GLY A 261 -5.71 11.12 11.50
CA GLY A 261 -6.28 9.86 11.02
C GLY A 261 -5.48 8.65 11.43
N THR A 262 -6.03 7.49 11.14
CA THR A 262 -5.40 6.20 11.38
C THR A 262 -5.32 5.37 10.10
N LEU A 263 -4.23 4.62 9.97
CA LEU A 263 -4.10 3.55 8.98
C LEU A 263 -4.11 2.22 9.70
N THR A 264 -5.17 1.44 9.50
CA THR A 264 -5.28 0.07 10.01
C THR A 264 -4.58 -0.88 9.06
N VAL A 265 -3.63 -1.67 9.58
CA VAL A 265 -2.91 -2.70 8.83
C VAL A 265 -3.30 -4.06 9.40
N PRO A 266 -4.07 -4.91 8.68
CA PRO A 266 -4.48 -6.23 9.15
C PRO A 266 -3.28 -7.09 9.56
N ARG A 267 -3.49 -8.08 10.45
CA ARG A 267 -2.45 -9.02 10.86
C ARG A 267 -1.89 -9.79 9.66
N PRO A 268 -0.61 -10.19 9.69
CA PRO A 268 -0.02 -10.96 8.60
C PRO A 268 -0.64 -12.35 8.49
N LEU A 269 -0.75 -12.84 7.25
CA LEU A 269 -1.34 -14.11 6.90
C LEU A 269 -0.46 -14.79 5.84
N ALA A 270 -0.13 -16.07 6.02
CA ALA A 270 0.52 -16.89 5.01
C ALA A 270 -0.50 -17.86 4.40
N ASN A 271 -0.72 -17.79 3.08
CA ASN A 271 -1.62 -18.69 2.36
C ASN A 271 -0.78 -19.65 1.52
N LEU A 272 -0.87 -20.95 1.79
CA LEU A 272 -0.09 -22.00 1.16
C LEU A 272 -1.02 -23.04 0.55
N SER A 273 -0.58 -23.70 -0.53
CA SER A 273 -1.27 -24.90 -1.01
C SER A 273 -1.35 -25.92 0.12
N ALA A 274 -2.54 -26.47 0.40
CA ALA A 274 -2.71 -27.48 1.45
C ALA A 274 -2.02 -28.81 1.10
N ALA A 275 -1.62 -29.01 -0.15
CA ALA A 275 -0.95 -30.22 -0.61
C ALA A 275 0.57 -30.11 -0.60
N SER A 276 1.16 -29.01 -1.07
CA SER A 276 2.62 -28.83 -1.17
C SER A 276 3.23 -27.95 -0.08
N PHE A 277 2.42 -27.17 0.63
CA PHE A 277 2.84 -26.11 1.56
C PHE A 277 3.71 -25.02 0.90
N LEU A 278 3.60 -24.87 -0.42
CA LEU A 278 4.20 -23.76 -1.16
C LEU A 278 3.14 -22.67 -1.40
N GLY A 279 3.56 -21.41 -1.30
CA GLY A 279 2.66 -20.25 -1.36
C GLY A 279 2.88 -19.31 -2.53
N ALA A 280 3.77 -19.66 -3.49
CA ALA A 280 4.09 -18.77 -4.61
C ALA A 280 2.86 -18.50 -5.51
N GLU A 281 2.03 -19.53 -5.74
CA GLU A 281 0.86 -19.49 -6.59
C GLU A 281 -0.24 -20.39 -6.02
N LEU A 282 -1.49 -19.97 -6.23
CA LEU A 282 -2.69 -20.73 -5.91
C LEU A 282 -3.62 -20.72 -7.13
N ALA A 283 -4.65 -21.55 -7.15
CA ALA A 283 -5.62 -21.57 -8.24
C ALA A 283 -7.06 -21.47 -7.73
N SER A 284 -7.98 -21.04 -8.60
CA SER A 284 -9.40 -21.12 -8.31
C SER A 284 -9.79 -22.55 -7.93
N GLU A 285 -10.64 -22.69 -6.94
CA GLU A 285 -11.11 -23.96 -6.37
C GLU A 285 -10.04 -24.83 -5.69
N SER A 286 -8.79 -24.35 -5.54
CA SER A 286 -7.77 -25.09 -4.80
C SER A 286 -8.01 -25.07 -3.29
N ILE A 287 -7.48 -26.09 -2.59
CA ILE A 287 -7.48 -26.17 -1.14
C ILE A 287 -6.24 -25.45 -0.61
N VAL A 288 -6.46 -24.50 0.29
CA VAL A 288 -5.44 -23.63 0.88
C VAL A 288 -5.38 -23.84 2.39
N ALA A 289 -4.17 -23.90 2.93
CA ALA A 289 -3.88 -23.78 4.36
C ALA A 289 -3.35 -22.36 4.64
N ALA A 290 -4.13 -21.56 5.36
CA ALA A 290 -3.74 -20.23 5.81
C ALA A 290 -3.21 -20.30 7.24
N PHE A 291 -2.06 -19.67 7.49
CA PHE A 291 -1.40 -19.63 8.80
C PHE A 291 -1.27 -18.20 9.30
N GLY A 292 -1.53 -17.98 10.57
CA GLY A 292 -1.47 -16.67 11.22
C GLY A 292 -1.78 -16.78 12.72
N ASN A 293 -1.96 -15.64 13.38
CA ASN A 293 -2.25 -15.59 14.81
C ASN A 293 -3.65 -15.06 15.07
N GLY A 294 -4.41 -15.76 15.92
CA GLY A 294 -5.75 -15.34 16.32
C GLY A 294 -6.78 -15.41 15.18
N LEU A 295 -6.59 -16.37 14.24
CA LEU A 295 -7.44 -16.53 13.06
C LEU A 295 -8.85 -16.98 13.38
N ALA A 296 -9.02 -17.73 14.48
CA ALA A 296 -10.32 -18.17 14.97
C ALA A 296 -10.35 -18.19 16.51
N THR A 297 -11.55 -18.17 17.08
CA THR A 297 -11.79 -18.24 18.54
C THR A 297 -11.97 -19.68 19.05
N SER A 298 -12.15 -20.65 18.15
CA SER A 298 -12.33 -22.07 18.45
C SER A 298 -11.68 -22.95 17.38
N THR A 299 -11.47 -24.23 17.70
CA THR A 299 -10.99 -25.22 16.73
C THR A 299 -12.17 -26.08 16.29
N LEU A 300 -12.51 -26.03 15.00
CA LEU A 300 -13.67 -26.74 14.42
C LEU A 300 -13.34 -27.28 13.03
N ASN A 301 -13.89 -28.45 12.71
CA ASN A 301 -13.98 -28.98 11.34
C ASN A 301 -15.37 -28.74 10.77
N SER A 302 -15.47 -28.58 9.48
CA SER A 302 -16.76 -28.61 8.80
C SER A 302 -17.28 -30.04 8.69
N GLU A 303 -18.51 -30.24 9.10
CA GLU A 303 -19.23 -31.54 9.01
C GLU A 303 -20.30 -31.56 7.91
N THR A 304 -20.49 -30.39 7.23
CA THR A 304 -21.59 -30.24 6.25
C THR A 304 -21.09 -30.21 4.82
N ARG A 305 -21.93 -30.59 3.89
CA ARG A 305 -21.78 -30.37 2.44
C ARG A 305 -23.08 -29.80 1.89
N PRO A 306 -23.02 -28.68 1.18
CA PRO A 306 -21.79 -27.89 0.84
C PRO A 306 -21.07 -27.34 2.08
N LEU A 307 -19.78 -27.07 1.91
CA LEU A 307 -18.97 -26.46 2.97
C LEU A 307 -19.52 -25.08 3.37
N PRO A 308 -19.54 -24.74 4.66
CA PRO A 308 -20.01 -23.45 5.12
C PRO A 308 -19.00 -22.34 4.78
N THR A 309 -19.49 -21.12 4.61
CA THR A 309 -18.66 -19.91 4.47
C THR A 309 -18.44 -19.19 5.80
N VAL A 310 -19.06 -19.69 6.88
CA VAL A 310 -18.87 -19.24 8.26
C VAL A 310 -18.70 -20.47 9.14
N LEU A 311 -17.61 -20.56 9.89
CA LEU A 311 -17.35 -21.67 10.80
C LEU A 311 -16.82 -21.13 12.14
N GLY A 312 -17.54 -21.37 13.24
CA GLY A 312 -17.21 -20.82 14.56
C GLY A 312 -17.11 -19.29 14.59
N GLY A 313 -17.95 -18.59 13.80
CA GLY A 313 -17.92 -17.14 13.64
C GLY A 313 -16.79 -16.63 12.74
N THR A 314 -15.89 -17.50 12.29
CA THR A 314 -14.79 -17.14 11.38
C THR A 314 -15.25 -17.15 9.94
N THR A 315 -14.81 -16.15 9.16
CA THR A 315 -15.08 -16.01 7.72
C THR A 315 -13.78 -15.80 6.95
N VAL A 316 -13.76 -16.25 5.69
CA VAL A 316 -12.70 -15.95 4.73
C VAL A 316 -13.31 -15.33 3.48
N SER A 317 -12.77 -14.23 3.03
CA SER A 317 -13.15 -13.54 1.79
C SER A 317 -11.95 -13.45 0.85
N VAL A 318 -12.18 -13.72 -0.42
CA VAL A 318 -11.18 -13.55 -1.49
C VAL A 318 -11.67 -12.47 -2.46
N LYS A 319 -10.93 -11.34 -2.53
CA LYS A 319 -11.16 -10.28 -3.51
C LYS A 319 -10.17 -10.45 -4.65
N ASP A 320 -10.66 -10.78 -5.83
CA ASP A 320 -9.83 -11.10 -7.00
C ASP A 320 -9.33 -9.86 -7.77
N SER A 321 -8.52 -10.09 -8.81
CA SER A 321 -7.95 -9.05 -9.67
C SER A 321 -9.00 -8.23 -10.44
N ALA A 322 -10.22 -8.77 -10.62
CA ALA A 322 -11.35 -8.06 -11.20
C ALA A 322 -12.12 -7.22 -10.16
N GLY A 323 -11.67 -7.21 -8.89
CA GLY A 323 -12.30 -6.47 -7.80
C GLY A 323 -13.51 -7.17 -7.18
N VAL A 324 -13.83 -8.40 -7.58
CA VAL A 324 -14.98 -9.16 -7.07
C VAL A 324 -14.60 -9.89 -5.81
N SER A 325 -15.35 -9.64 -4.71
CA SER A 325 -15.17 -10.34 -3.43
C SER A 325 -16.13 -11.53 -3.33
N ARG A 326 -15.58 -12.69 -2.93
CA ARG A 326 -16.36 -13.94 -2.75
C ARG A 326 -16.06 -14.55 -1.39
N PRO A 327 -17.09 -15.04 -0.64
CA PRO A 327 -16.86 -15.83 0.57
C PRO A 327 -16.25 -17.18 0.19
N ALA A 328 -15.27 -17.64 0.96
CA ALA A 328 -14.58 -18.90 0.74
C ALA A 328 -15.23 -20.03 1.58
N PRO A 329 -15.44 -21.22 0.99
CA PRO A 329 -15.86 -22.41 1.72
C PRO A 329 -14.77 -22.87 2.71
N LEU A 330 -15.15 -23.23 3.94
CA LEU A 330 -14.26 -23.54 5.05
C LEU A 330 -14.27 -25.04 5.37
N PHE A 331 -13.07 -25.64 5.46
CA PHE A 331 -12.89 -27.01 5.93
C PHE A 331 -12.58 -27.08 7.41
N PHE A 332 -11.71 -26.18 7.88
CA PHE A 332 -11.15 -26.20 9.23
C PHE A 332 -10.81 -24.78 9.69
N VAL A 333 -11.04 -24.53 10.97
CA VAL A 333 -10.64 -23.28 11.63
C VAL A 333 -9.97 -23.57 12.96
N SER A 334 -8.92 -22.83 13.27
CA SER A 334 -8.25 -22.78 14.56
C SER A 334 -7.57 -21.42 14.76
N SER A 335 -7.06 -21.15 15.94
CA SER A 335 -6.37 -19.87 16.21
C SER A 335 -5.11 -19.66 15.37
N GLY A 336 -4.47 -20.74 14.88
CA GLY A 336 -3.23 -20.70 14.10
C GLY A 336 -3.37 -21.06 12.63
N GLN A 337 -4.47 -21.71 12.24
CA GLN A 337 -4.64 -22.26 10.89
C GLN A 337 -6.10 -22.25 10.46
N ILE A 338 -6.33 -21.90 9.21
CA ILE A 338 -7.62 -22.02 8.51
C ILE A 338 -7.37 -22.81 7.23
N ASN A 339 -8.18 -23.86 6.98
CA ASN A 339 -8.22 -24.52 5.68
C ASN A 339 -9.48 -24.11 4.92
N TYR A 340 -9.31 -23.59 3.73
CA TYR A 340 -10.40 -23.08 2.91
C TYR A 340 -10.22 -23.44 1.43
N GLN A 341 -11.30 -23.39 0.65
CA GLN A 341 -11.24 -23.47 -0.79
C GLN A 341 -11.18 -22.06 -1.37
N VAL A 342 -10.27 -21.81 -2.32
CA VAL A 342 -10.34 -20.58 -3.15
C VAL A 342 -11.70 -20.61 -3.87
N PRO A 343 -12.55 -19.59 -3.75
CA PRO A 343 -13.90 -19.63 -4.30
C PRO A 343 -13.91 -19.89 -5.82
N PRO A 344 -14.88 -20.66 -6.32
CA PRO A 344 -15.08 -20.86 -7.75
C PRO A 344 -15.22 -19.52 -8.49
N GLY A 345 -14.63 -19.42 -9.68
CA GLY A 345 -14.68 -18.21 -10.50
C GLY A 345 -13.81 -17.05 -10.01
N THR A 346 -12.87 -17.30 -9.10
CA THR A 346 -11.83 -16.32 -8.73
C THR A 346 -10.93 -16.04 -9.93
N ALA A 347 -10.86 -14.78 -10.37
CA ALA A 347 -10.06 -14.37 -11.52
C ALA A 347 -8.56 -14.50 -11.24
N SER A 348 -7.79 -14.90 -12.28
CA SER A 348 -6.33 -14.97 -12.21
C SER A 348 -5.71 -13.59 -12.02
N GLY A 349 -4.57 -13.54 -11.31
CA GLY A 349 -3.84 -12.32 -10.98
C GLY A 349 -3.74 -12.12 -9.47
N SER A 350 -3.40 -10.91 -9.06
CA SER A 350 -3.29 -10.54 -7.64
C SER A 350 -4.66 -10.56 -6.99
N ALA A 351 -4.80 -11.27 -5.88
CA ALA A 351 -6.02 -11.32 -5.07
C ALA A 351 -5.71 -11.09 -3.59
N ILE A 352 -6.68 -10.56 -2.86
CA ILE A 352 -6.57 -10.29 -1.43
C ILE A 352 -7.41 -11.32 -0.67
N VAL A 353 -6.76 -12.08 0.19
CA VAL A 353 -7.43 -12.95 1.16
C VAL A 353 -7.56 -12.20 2.47
N THR A 354 -8.78 -12.13 2.99
CA THR A 354 -9.09 -11.53 4.29
C THR A 354 -9.78 -12.57 5.16
N ILE A 355 -9.24 -12.82 6.33
CA ILE A 355 -9.83 -13.67 7.37
C ILE A 355 -10.31 -12.77 8.50
N THR A 356 -11.58 -12.92 8.89
CA THR A 356 -12.14 -12.25 10.06
C THR A 356 -12.53 -13.32 11.08
N SER A 357 -11.90 -13.29 12.25
CA SER A 357 -12.21 -14.21 13.34
C SER A 357 -13.56 -13.90 13.99
N GLY A 358 -14.14 -14.86 14.75
CA GLY A 358 -15.35 -14.63 15.52
C GLY A 358 -15.27 -13.51 16.57
N ALA A 359 -14.05 -13.06 16.93
CA ALA A 359 -13.80 -11.89 17.79
C ALA A 359 -13.59 -10.59 16.99
N GLY A 360 -13.75 -10.60 15.66
CA GLY A 360 -13.57 -9.43 14.80
C GLY A 360 -12.09 -9.10 14.47
N VAL A 361 -11.13 -9.94 14.86
CA VAL A 361 -9.72 -9.75 14.47
C VAL A 361 -9.57 -10.02 12.97
N VAL A 362 -8.94 -9.08 12.26
CA VAL A 362 -8.75 -9.14 10.81
C VAL A 362 -7.30 -9.48 10.49
N SER A 363 -7.10 -10.50 9.65
CA SER A 363 -5.83 -10.88 9.05
C SER A 363 -5.94 -10.84 7.53
N ALA A 364 -4.93 -10.35 6.81
CA ALA A 364 -4.98 -10.29 5.36
C ALA A 364 -3.60 -10.47 4.72
N ALA A 365 -3.62 -11.03 3.51
CA ALA A 365 -2.45 -11.12 2.64
C ALA A 365 -2.85 -11.07 1.17
N VAL A 366 -1.88 -10.72 0.33
CA VAL A 366 -1.98 -10.84 -1.12
C VAL A 366 -1.54 -12.25 -1.53
N ILE A 367 -2.28 -12.85 -2.45
CA ILE A 367 -1.93 -14.11 -3.13
C ILE A 367 -1.86 -13.87 -4.64
N ASN A 368 -1.15 -14.73 -5.35
CA ASN A 368 -1.20 -14.78 -6.81
C ASN A 368 -2.06 -15.97 -7.25
N VAL A 369 -3.17 -15.69 -7.94
CA VAL A 369 -4.08 -16.71 -8.49
C VAL A 369 -3.69 -16.96 -9.94
N THR A 370 -3.43 -18.23 -10.27
CA THR A 370 -3.09 -18.69 -11.63
C THR A 370 -4.08 -19.75 -12.09
N PRO A 371 -4.19 -20.05 -13.40
CA PRO A 371 -5.11 -21.09 -13.87
C PRO A 371 -4.87 -22.44 -13.20
N VAL A 372 -3.58 -22.82 -13.04
CA VAL A 372 -3.15 -24.02 -12.33
C VAL A 372 -1.99 -23.71 -11.39
N ALA A 373 -1.95 -24.36 -10.23
CA ALA A 373 -0.83 -24.36 -9.28
C ALA A 373 -0.70 -25.78 -8.70
N PRO A 374 -0.35 -26.78 -9.54
CA PRO A 374 -0.61 -28.18 -9.27
C PRO A 374 0.19 -28.68 -8.08
N ALA A 375 -0.46 -29.39 -7.17
CA ALA A 375 0.18 -30.02 -6.03
C ALA A 375 -0.48 -31.35 -5.71
N ILE A 376 0.32 -32.34 -5.25
CA ILE A 376 -0.07 -33.68 -4.84
C ILE A 376 0.03 -33.79 -3.31
N PHE A 377 -0.99 -34.36 -2.67
CA PHE A 377 -1.00 -34.57 -1.24
C PHE A 377 0.00 -35.67 -0.83
N SER A 378 0.74 -35.44 0.26
CA SER A 378 1.48 -36.46 0.97
C SER A 378 0.66 -37.04 2.13
N ALA A 379 0.92 -38.29 2.50
CA ALA A 379 0.17 -39.01 3.54
C ALA A 379 0.29 -38.34 4.92
N ASP A 380 1.44 -37.76 5.21
CA ASP A 380 1.75 -37.08 6.49
C ASP A 380 1.47 -35.57 6.47
N SER A 381 0.85 -35.08 5.41
CA SER A 381 0.54 -33.66 5.22
C SER A 381 1.79 -32.75 5.28
N SER A 382 2.97 -33.26 4.89
CA SER A 382 4.22 -32.48 4.86
C SER A 382 4.50 -31.84 3.49
N GLY A 383 3.74 -32.22 2.46
CA GLY A 383 3.97 -31.83 1.07
C GLY A 383 5.12 -32.62 0.39
N LYS A 384 5.68 -33.61 1.03
CA LYS A 384 6.76 -34.48 0.53
C LYS A 384 6.66 -35.86 1.15
N GLY A 385 7.50 -36.81 0.74
CA GLY A 385 7.49 -38.18 1.23
C GLY A 385 6.39 -39.03 0.58
N LEU A 386 5.78 -39.97 1.33
CA LEU A 386 4.83 -40.92 0.75
C LEU A 386 3.57 -40.23 0.23
N ALA A 387 3.13 -40.62 -0.97
CA ALA A 387 1.93 -40.07 -1.57
C ALA A 387 0.67 -40.46 -0.79
N ALA A 388 -0.26 -39.52 -0.61
CA ALA A 388 -1.65 -39.82 -0.28
C ALA A 388 -2.34 -40.35 -1.53
N ALA A 389 -2.29 -41.66 -1.75
CA ALA A 389 -2.70 -42.28 -3.02
C ALA A 389 -3.30 -43.68 -2.78
N LEU A 390 -3.90 -44.22 -3.82
CA LEU A 390 -4.34 -45.62 -3.90
C LEU A 390 -3.75 -46.24 -5.18
N ALA A 391 -3.59 -47.56 -5.20
CA ALA A 391 -3.36 -48.30 -6.44
C ALA A 391 -4.70 -48.90 -6.89
N LEU A 392 -5.09 -48.67 -8.15
CA LEU A 392 -6.24 -49.29 -8.78
C LEU A 392 -5.72 -50.38 -9.71
N ARG A 393 -5.99 -51.64 -9.32
CA ARG A 393 -5.73 -52.81 -10.13
C ARG A 393 -6.96 -53.15 -10.99
N ILE A 394 -6.81 -53.21 -12.28
CA ILE A 394 -7.76 -53.67 -13.25
C ILE A 394 -7.27 -55.04 -13.77
N LYS A 395 -7.99 -56.12 -13.42
CA LYS A 395 -7.62 -57.47 -13.86
C LYS A 395 -8.05 -57.75 -15.30
N ALA A 396 -7.61 -58.90 -15.87
CA ALA A 396 -7.96 -59.32 -17.20
C ALA A 396 -9.46 -59.50 -17.43
N ASP A 397 -10.22 -59.84 -16.41
CA ASP A 397 -11.70 -59.96 -16.42
C ASP A 397 -12.43 -58.62 -16.28
N GLY A 398 -11.71 -57.49 -16.14
CA GLY A 398 -12.27 -56.16 -15.95
C GLY A 398 -12.61 -55.86 -14.52
N SER A 399 -12.41 -56.76 -13.56
CA SER A 399 -12.65 -56.47 -12.13
C SER A 399 -11.63 -55.46 -11.61
N GLN A 400 -12.10 -54.57 -10.70
CA GLN A 400 -11.32 -53.48 -10.14
C GLN A 400 -11.12 -53.68 -8.64
N ILE A 401 -9.88 -53.47 -8.18
CA ILE A 401 -9.50 -53.58 -6.77
C ILE A 401 -8.73 -52.32 -6.39
N TYR A 402 -9.18 -51.65 -5.34
CA TYR A 402 -8.44 -50.50 -4.76
C TYR A 402 -7.55 -51.01 -3.65
N GLU A 403 -6.26 -50.77 -3.77
CA GLU A 403 -5.22 -51.24 -2.84
C GLU A 403 -4.59 -50.01 -2.16
N PRO A 404 -4.37 -50.00 -0.82
CA PRO A 404 -3.64 -48.91 -0.18
C PRO A 404 -2.19 -48.94 -0.59
N VAL A 405 -1.57 -47.76 -0.78
CA VAL A 405 -0.12 -47.60 -1.02
C VAL A 405 0.61 -47.10 0.22
N VAL A 406 -0.13 -46.76 1.25
CA VAL A 406 0.37 -46.27 2.55
C VAL A 406 -0.64 -46.62 3.64
N PHE A 407 -0.16 -46.87 4.84
CA PHE A 407 -1.00 -46.98 6.03
C PHE A 407 -0.36 -46.25 7.21
N TYR A 408 -1.18 -45.88 8.21
CA TYR A 408 -0.69 -45.27 9.44
C TYR A 408 -0.39 -46.35 10.48
N ASP A 409 0.89 -46.46 10.87
CA ASP A 409 1.34 -47.36 11.92
C ASP A 409 1.22 -46.65 13.30
N ALA A 410 0.19 -47.00 14.03
CA ALA A 410 -0.13 -46.38 15.32
C ALA A 410 0.98 -46.52 16.37
N PRO A 411 1.66 -47.72 16.52
CA PRO A 411 2.77 -47.86 17.44
C PRO A 411 3.95 -46.90 17.21
N THR A 412 4.33 -46.69 15.95
CA THR A 412 5.44 -45.80 15.60
C THR A 412 5.00 -44.36 15.30
N GLN A 413 3.69 -44.11 15.24
CA GLN A 413 3.07 -42.82 14.84
C GLN A 413 3.60 -42.30 13.49
N LYS A 414 3.82 -43.23 12.53
CA LYS A 414 4.34 -42.90 11.20
C LYS A 414 3.47 -43.50 10.10
N PHE A 415 3.48 -42.84 8.95
CA PHE A 415 2.99 -43.42 7.72
C PHE A 415 4.04 -44.36 7.13
N VAL A 416 3.63 -45.57 6.80
CA VAL A 416 4.49 -46.63 6.26
C VAL A 416 3.98 -47.02 4.87
N ALA A 417 4.92 -47.16 3.94
CA ALA A 417 4.58 -47.56 2.57
C ALA A 417 4.09 -49.00 2.49
N VAL A 418 3.06 -49.22 1.68
CA VAL A 418 2.64 -50.54 1.21
C VAL A 418 3.22 -50.73 -0.20
N PRO A 419 4.13 -51.68 -0.42
CA PRO A 419 4.71 -51.89 -1.75
C PRO A 419 3.65 -52.32 -2.76
N ILE A 420 3.59 -51.59 -3.89
CA ILE A 420 2.66 -51.87 -4.98
C ILE A 420 3.20 -53.04 -5.78
N ASP A 421 2.47 -54.16 -5.82
CA ASP A 421 2.73 -55.29 -6.70
C ASP A 421 2.04 -55.08 -8.04
N LEU A 422 2.78 -55.11 -9.16
CA LEU A 422 2.16 -54.91 -10.48
C LEU A 422 1.48 -56.17 -11.06
N GLY A 423 1.59 -57.29 -10.35
CA GLY A 423 0.93 -58.55 -10.73
C GLY A 423 1.32 -59.13 -12.10
N PRO A 424 0.52 -60.02 -12.66
CA PRO A 424 0.78 -60.61 -13.95
C PRO A 424 0.71 -59.56 -15.10
N PRO A 425 1.34 -59.81 -16.27
CA PRO A 425 1.32 -58.86 -17.38
C PRO A 425 -0.06 -58.47 -17.91
N THR A 426 -1.09 -59.25 -17.59
CA THR A 426 -2.50 -59.01 -17.95
C THR A 426 -3.17 -57.96 -17.06
N ASP A 427 -2.58 -57.69 -15.90
CA ASP A 427 -3.15 -56.69 -14.97
C ASP A 427 -2.63 -55.30 -15.34
N LYS A 428 -3.53 -54.31 -15.22
CA LYS A 428 -3.26 -52.92 -15.35
C LYS A 428 -3.34 -52.26 -13.97
N VAL A 429 -2.22 -51.65 -13.54
CA VAL A 429 -2.18 -50.99 -12.20
C VAL A 429 -1.98 -49.50 -12.38
N LEU A 430 -2.94 -48.72 -11.91
CA LEU A 430 -2.93 -47.26 -11.92
C LEU A 430 -2.60 -46.71 -10.54
N LEU A 431 -1.76 -45.71 -10.47
CA LEU A 431 -1.58 -44.88 -9.27
C LEU A 431 -2.66 -43.79 -9.31
N LEU A 432 -3.57 -43.81 -8.32
CA LEU A 432 -4.56 -42.76 -8.11
C LEU A 432 -3.95 -41.72 -7.16
N GLY A 433 -3.35 -40.69 -7.71
CA GLY A 433 -2.79 -39.56 -6.96
C GLY A 433 -3.88 -38.52 -6.68
N PHE A 434 -3.95 -38.06 -5.44
CA PHE A 434 -4.84 -36.98 -5.05
C PHE A 434 -4.08 -35.67 -4.91
N GLY A 435 -4.66 -34.59 -5.42
CA GLY A 435 -4.03 -33.29 -5.45
C GLY A 435 -5.03 -32.14 -5.37
N THR A 436 -4.54 -30.94 -5.63
CA THR A 436 -5.36 -29.73 -5.75
C THR A 436 -4.75 -28.76 -6.73
N ALA A 437 -5.53 -27.78 -7.20
CA ALA A 437 -5.11 -26.76 -8.16
C ALA A 437 -4.70 -27.32 -9.54
N ILE A 438 -5.27 -28.48 -9.93
CA ILE A 438 -4.99 -29.18 -11.19
C ILE A 438 -6.14 -28.95 -12.19
N ARG A 439 -7.38 -28.92 -11.74
CA ARG A 439 -8.61 -28.91 -12.57
C ARG A 439 -8.70 -27.78 -13.61
N GLY A 440 -7.98 -26.67 -13.37
CA GLY A 440 -7.94 -25.53 -14.30
C GLY A 440 -6.98 -25.69 -15.48
N LEU A 441 -6.44 -26.91 -15.73
CA LEU A 441 -5.50 -27.18 -16.81
C LEU A 441 -6.12 -26.87 -18.18
N SER A 442 -5.30 -26.30 -19.06
CA SER A 442 -5.72 -25.84 -20.38
C SER A 442 -5.94 -27.01 -21.37
N ASN A 443 -5.11 -28.06 -21.26
CA ASN A 443 -5.14 -29.25 -22.13
C ASN A 443 -4.71 -30.50 -21.36
N PRO A 444 -5.62 -31.43 -21.04
CA PRO A 444 -5.30 -32.69 -20.36
C PRO A 444 -4.24 -33.52 -21.11
N ALA A 445 -4.22 -33.49 -22.46
CA ALA A 445 -3.27 -34.25 -23.28
C ALA A 445 -1.84 -33.69 -23.21
N ALA A 446 -1.65 -32.46 -22.75
CA ALA A 446 -0.32 -31.86 -22.58
C ALA A 446 0.28 -32.13 -21.18
N ALA A 447 -0.52 -32.66 -20.24
CA ALA A 447 -0.03 -33.07 -18.94
C ALA A 447 0.89 -34.29 -19.07
N THR A 448 1.96 -34.30 -18.27
CA THR A 448 2.89 -35.44 -18.22
C THR A 448 3.12 -35.91 -16.80
N ALA A 449 3.38 -37.20 -16.65
CA ALA A 449 3.71 -37.83 -15.39
C ALA A 449 4.98 -38.65 -15.45
N LYS A 450 5.75 -38.67 -14.37
CA LYS A 450 6.92 -39.54 -14.21
C LYS A 450 6.82 -40.28 -12.88
N ILE A 451 7.07 -41.59 -12.95
CA ILE A 451 7.20 -42.45 -11.79
C ILE A 451 8.60 -43.08 -11.86
N GLY A 452 9.44 -42.90 -10.84
CA GLY A 452 10.81 -43.40 -10.83
C GLY A 452 11.66 -42.89 -12.01
N GLY A 453 11.37 -41.72 -12.54
CA GLY A 453 12.00 -41.12 -13.71
C GLY A 453 11.46 -41.63 -15.04
N ALA A 454 10.71 -42.73 -15.07
CA ALA A 454 10.07 -43.25 -16.28
C ALA A 454 8.79 -42.44 -16.62
N ASN A 455 8.58 -42.18 -17.90
CA ASN A 455 7.35 -41.57 -18.37
C ASN A 455 6.16 -42.51 -18.12
N ALA A 456 5.09 -42.02 -17.60
CA ALA A 456 3.90 -42.76 -17.24
C ALA A 456 2.67 -42.18 -17.95
N VAL A 457 1.77 -43.04 -18.40
CA VAL A 457 0.55 -42.63 -19.13
C VAL A 457 -0.47 -42.14 -18.14
N ILE A 458 -1.02 -40.94 -18.34
CA ILE A 458 -2.14 -40.38 -17.61
C ILE A 458 -3.44 -40.83 -18.27
N GLU A 459 -4.29 -41.55 -17.57
CA GLU A 459 -5.59 -42.01 -18.07
C GLU A 459 -6.74 -41.11 -17.61
N PHE A 460 -6.57 -40.43 -16.47
CA PHE A 460 -7.50 -39.43 -15.99
C PHE A 460 -6.73 -38.34 -15.26
N ILE A 461 -7.17 -37.10 -15.44
CA ILE A 461 -6.73 -35.92 -14.70
C ILE A 461 -7.88 -34.92 -14.64
N GLY A 462 -8.26 -34.52 -13.43
CA GLY A 462 -9.36 -33.58 -13.24
C GLY A 462 -9.94 -33.59 -11.83
N PRO A 463 -11.09 -32.94 -11.62
CA PRO A 463 -11.73 -32.89 -10.31
C PRO A 463 -12.16 -34.26 -9.82
N GLN A 464 -11.97 -34.52 -8.55
CA GLN A 464 -12.54 -35.66 -7.83
C GLN A 464 -13.99 -35.31 -7.43
N PRO A 465 -15.01 -36.13 -7.84
CA PRO A 465 -16.39 -35.68 -7.75
C PRO A 465 -16.97 -35.64 -6.29
N ASP A 466 -16.42 -36.41 -5.38
CA ASP A 466 -16.98 -36.55 -4.02
C ASP A 466 -16.40 -35.55 -3.02
N PHE A 467 -15.25 -34.89 -3.34
CA PHE A 467 -14.56 -34.02 -2.40
C PHE A 467 -14.31 -32.64 -2.99
N VAL A 468 -14.75 -31.61 -2.25
CA VAL A 468 -14.60 -30.22 -2.64
C VAL A 468 -13.11 -29.86 -2.76
N GLY A 469 -12.72 -29.25 -3.88
CA GLY A 469 -11.35 -28.76 -4.11
C GLY A 469 -10.31 -29.85 -4.35
N LEU A 470 -10.66 -31.13 -4.21
CA LEU A 470 -9.77 -32.26 -4.47
C LEU A 470 -9.72 -32.55 -5.97
N ASP A 471 -8.52 -32.74 -6.49
CA ASP A 471 -8.28 -33.24 -7.84
C ASP A 471 -7.71 -34.66 -7.79
N GLN A 472 -7.98 -35.45 -8.83
CA GLN A 472 -7.51 -36.81 -8.97
C GLN A 472 -6.76 -37.00 -10.27
N THR A 473 -5.72 -37.82 -10.22
CA THR A 473 -4.95 -38.27 -11.40
C THR A 473 -4.83 -39.78 -11.38
N ASN A 474 -5.17 -40.44 -12.49
CA ASN A 474 -4.98 -41.89 -12.65
C ASN A 474 -3.80 -42.10 -13.61
N VAL A 475 -2.69 -42.60 -13.09
CA VAL A 475 -1.44 -42.72 -13.83
C VAL A 475 -1.04 -44.20 -13.91
N LEU A 476 -0.90 -44.73 -15.13
CA LEU A 476 -0.48 -46.12 -15.36
C LEU A 476 0.96 -46.31 -14.89
N ILE A 477 1.19 -47.21 -13.94
CA ILE A 477 2.52 -47.52 -13.42
C ILE A 477 3.29 -48.33 -14.49
N PRO A 478 4.45 -47.83 -14.97
CA PRO A 478 5.27 -48.58 -15.95
C PRO A 478 5.79 -49.87 -15.35
N ARG A 479 5.60 -50.99 -16.05
CA ARG A 479 6.09 -52.30 -15.61
C ARG A 479 7.63 -52.40 -15.49
N SER A 480 8.37 -51.52 -16.17
CA SER A 480 9.82 -51.39 -16.03
C SER A 480 10.26 -50.97 -14.60
N LEU A 481 9.33 -50.61 -13.72
CA LEU A 481 9.60 -50.22 -12.35
C LEU A 481 9.48 -51.41 -11.36
N ILE A 482 9.14 -52.62 -11.80
CA ILE A 482 9.09 -53.81 -10.94
C ILE A 482 10.45 -53.98 -10.24
N GLY A 483 10.42 -54.12 -8.91
CA GLY A 483 11.64 -54.31 -8.09
C GLY A 483 12.43 -53.03 -7.79
N ARG A 484 11.95 -51.85 -8.19
CA ARG A 484 12.68 -50.57 -8.00
C ARG A 484 12.62 -50.04 -6.57
N GLY A 485 11.72 -50.56 -5.75
CA GLY A 485 11.54 -50.07 -4.37
C GLY A 485 10.93 -48.66 -4.31
N LEU A 486 11.47 -47.79 -3.47
CA LEU A 486 11.01 -46.41 -3.33
C LEU A 486 11.35 -45.59 -4.57
N VAL A 487 10.33 -45.00 -5.18
CA VAL A 487 10.43 -44.21 -6.41
C VAL A 487 9.61 -42.91 -6.27
N ASP A 488 10.08 -41.85 -6.92
CA ASP A 488 9.41 -40.56 -6.94
C ASP A 488 8.24 -40.55 -7.94
N PHE A 489 7.19 -39.81 -7.60
CA PHE A 489 6.08 -39.45 -8.46
C PHE A 489 6.00 -37.95 -8.58
N VAL A 490 6.01 -37.44 -9.80
CA VAL A 490 5.92 -36.03 -10.14
C VAL A 490 5.15 -35.84 -11.45
N MET A 491 4.42 -34.75 -11.56
CA MET A 491 3.69 -34.38 -12.78
C MET A 491 4.07 -32.98 -13.24
N THR A 492 3.91 -32.75 -14.54
CA THR A 492 3.98 -31.42 -15.15
C THR A 492 2.64 -31.09 -15.78
N ILE A 493 2.02 -29.99 -15.40
CA ILE A 493 0.69 -29.55 -15.80
C ILE A 493 0.77 -28.10 -16.25
N ASP A 494 0.46 -27.83 -17.51
CA ASP A 494 0.62 -26.51 -18.16
C ASP A 494 2.03 -25.91 -17.91
N GLY A 495 3.07 -26.76 -18.00
CA GLY A 495 4.45 -26.35 -17.79
C GLY A 495 4.88 -26.20 -16.31
N LYS A 496 3.98 -26.39 -15.34
CA LYS A 496 4.28 -26.30 -13.91
C LYS A 496 4.45 -27.69 -13.29
N LEU A 497 5.53 -27.84 -12.51
CA LEU A 497 5.81 -29.08 -11.78
C LEU A 497 4.96 -29.13 -10.50
N THR A 498 4.46 -30.33 -10.15
CA THR A 498 3.95 -30.61 -8.80
C THR A 498 5.12 -30.71 -7.80
N ASN A 499 4.81 -30.66 -6.50
CA ASN A 499 5.73 -31.21 -5.51
C ASN A 499 6.00 -32.70 -5.80
N THR A 500 7.17 -33.20 -5.36
CA THR A 500 7.55 -34.61 -5.49
C THR A 500 7.03 -35.38 -4.28
N VAL A 501 6.29 -36.46 -4.55
CA VAL A 501 5.92 -37.47 -3.55
C VAL A 501 6.45 -38.84 -3.99
N SER A 502 6.41 -39.85 -3.12
CA SER A 502 7.03 -41.15 -3.39
C SER A 502 6.04 -42.28 -3.17
N VAL A 503 6.27 -43.39 -3.88
CA VAL A 503 5.58 -44.67 -3.70
C VAL A 503 6.61 -45.80 -3.71
N VAL A 504 6.25 -46.99 -3.19
CA VAL A 504 7.13 -48.16 -3.24
C VAL A 504 6.57 -49.13 -4.26
N ILE A 505 7.41 -49.58 -5.21
CA ILE A 505 7.06 -50.60 -6.20
C ILE A 505 7.80 -51.92 -5.86
N LYS A 506 7.02 -52.99 -5.72
CA LYS A 506 7.54 -54.35 -5.42
C LYS A 506 8.23 -54.98 -6.61
#